data_3cf9e1f86e44b56edb8c6ae2a72fc34c
#
_entry.id   3cf9e1f86e44b56edb8c6ae2a72fc34c
#
_cell.length_a   1.000
_cell.length_b   1.000
_cell.length_c   1.000
_cell.angle_alpha   90.00
_cell.angle_beta   90.00
_cell.angle_gamma   90.00
#
_symmetry.space_group_name_H-M   'P 1'
#
loop_
_entity.id
_entity.type
_entity.pdbx_description
1 polymer ?
#
loop_
_entity_poly.entity_id
_entity_poly.type
_entity_poly.pdbx_seq_one_letter_code
_entity_poly.pdbx_strand_id
1 'polypeptide(L)'
;MSTNTGTAKKGKLSGKGSNLALQAGILAGAGIVSRIIGLLYRSPLYQILGDEGNGYYGSAYAIYAMVIMIATYSIPTAVSKLVAGKIAMGQYKSARRIYYCTFIYVVIAGAVAALITYFGAEWFVSDQPNAVLSLKILAPTIFISGFLAIFRGYLQAYNTMVPTSISQIIEQLANAVVSIVAAYMLAKPFAAGTTEHAKYGSAGSAMGTGAGVLGGLIFILFAYARRRKGIMESVKNDTSPDTESYGKLFRIIIATVTPIVVAAVVYNVLTPIDMKVFYVVMKMKGMDSLEMAKLYGIYSGQYTVLTNLPLAIAASVGIAYIPG
;
A
#
# COMPACT_ATOMS: atom_id res chain seq x y z
N MET A 1 58.60 -5.34 30.37
CA MET A 1 57.36 -6.09 30.10
C MET A 1 56.28 -5.09 29.77
N SER A 2 55.99 -4.96 28.49
CA SER A 2 55.03 -3.98 27.95
C SER A 2 53.76 -4.72 27.58
N THR A 3 52.64 -4.42 28.24
CA THR A 3 51.33 -4.97 27.92
C THR A 3 50.65 -4.04 26.95
N ASN A 4 50.63 -4.48 25.68
CA ASN A 4 49.93 -3.85 24.60
C ASN A 4 48.47 -4.35 24.61
N THR A 5 47.54 -3.55 25.14
CA THR A 5 46.10 -3.83 25.10
C THR A 5 45.47 -3.22 23.85
N GLY A 6 45.01 -4.09 22.97
CA GLY A 6 44.45 -3.74 21.69
C GLY A 6 43.14 -2.97 21.74
N THR A 7 43.20 -1.77 21.23
CA THR A 7 42.06 -0.92 20.84
C THR A 7 41.81 -1.07 19.34
N ALA A 8 41.14 -2.14 18.93
CA ALA A 8 40.75 -2.27 17.53
C ALA A 8 39.34 -2.85 17.42
N LYS A 9 38.48 -2.15 16.65
CA LYS A 9 37.15 -2.54 16.10
C LYS A 9 35.87 -1.98 16.73
N LYS A 10 35.87 -0.92 17.49
CA LYS A 10 34.58 -0.24 17.81
C LYS A 10 34.08 0.76 16.75
N GLY A 11 34.94 1.26 15.85
CA GLY A 11 34.57 2.33 14.91
C GLY A 11 33.76 1.95 13.67
N LYS A 12 33.77 0.65 13.24
CA LYS A 12 33.09 0.21 12.01
C LYS A 12 31.63 -0.23 12.21
N LEU A 13 31.22 -0.57 13.41
CA LEU A 13 29.85 -0.96 13.75
C LEU A 13 28.95 0.25 13.99
N SER A 14 29.49 1.35 14.50
CA SER A 14 28.75 2.60 14.75
C SER A 14 28.27 3.27 13.46
N GLY A 15 29.05 3.24 12.37
CA GLY A 15 28.67 3.87 11.09
C GLY A 15 27.56 3.15 10.31
N LYS A 16 27.43 1.82 10.45
CA LYS A 16 26.36 1.05 9.80
C LYS A 16 25.02 1.21 10.53
N GLY A 17 25.01 1.26 11.84
CA GLY A 17 23.81 1.47 12.65
C GLY A 17 23.22 2.87 12.45
N SER A 18 24.07 3.92 12.38
CA SER A 18 23.62 5.29 12.15
C SER A 18 22.99 5.49 10.76
N ASN A 19 23.52 4.83 9.73
CA ASN A 19 22.94 4.86 8.37
C ASN A 19 21.58 4.16 8.29
N LEU A 20 21.39 3.05 9.00
CA LEU A 20 20.11 2.34 9.02
C LEU A 20 19.04 3.16 9.75
N ALA A 21 19.37 3.74 10.90
CA ALA A 21 18.48 4.63 11.64
C ALA A 21 18.06 5.86 10.81
N LEU A 22 19.03 6.47 10.11
CA LEU A 22 18.73 7.58 9.19
C LEU A 22 17.77 7.17 8.06
N GLN A 23 18.00 6.02 7.44
CA GLN A 23 17.14 5.50 6.36
C GLN A 23 15.72 5.20 6.88
N ALA A 24 15.60 4.60 8.06
CA ALA A 24 14.31 4.36 8.71
C ALA A 24 13.60 5.68 9.05
N GLY A 25 14.33 6.69 9.54
CA GLY A 25 13.81 8.03 9.80
C GLY A 25 13.28 8.71 8.53
N ILE A 26 13.99 8.59 7.40
CA ILE A 26 13.53 9.13 6.10
C ILE A 26 12.21 8.47 5.67
N LEU A 27 12.09 7.15 5.82
CA LEU A 27 10.87 6.43 5.46
C LEU A 27 9.70 6.82 6.38
N ALA A 28 9.94 6.93 7.69
CA ALA A 28 8.94 7.37 8.65
C ALA A 28 8.49 8.82 8.38
N GLY A 29 9.42 9.72 8.11
CA GLY A 29 9.13 11.12 7.74
C GLY A 29 8.28 11.21 6.48
N ALA A 30 8.62 10.46 5.44
CA ALA A 30 7.81 10.38 4.22
C ALA A 30 6.39 9.83 4.49
N GLY A 31 6.27 8.86 5.38
CA GLY A 31 4.98 8.33 5.82
C GLY A 31 4.11 9.40 6.50
N ILE A 32 4.71 10.23 7.37
CA ILE A 32 4.00 11.36 8.02
C ILE A 32 3.56 12.38 6.97
N VAL A 33 4.46 12.82 6.08
CA VAL A 33 4.14 13.76 5.01
C VAL A 33 3.02 13.24 4.12
N SER A 34 3.07 11.96 3.73
CA SER A 34 2.02 11.31 2.94
C SER A 34 0.66 11.33 3.64
N ARG A 35 0.61 11.15 4.96
CA ARG A 35 -0.62 11.20 5.75
C ARG A 35 -1.17 12.62 5.86
N ILE A 36 -0.30 13.62 6.01
CA ILE A 36 -0.70 15.04 6.02
C ILE A 36 -1.32 15.41 4.67
N ILE A 37 -0.69 15.04 3.55
CA ILE A 37 -1.25 15.24 2.21
C ILE A 37 -2.61 14.54 2.11
N GLY A 38 -2.68 13.27 2.57
CA GLY A 38 -3.90 12.47 2.61
C GLY A 38 -5.05 13.10 3.39
N LEU A 39 -4.75 13.84 4.47
CA LEU A 39 -5.74 14.57 5.24
C LEU A 39 -6.19 15.86 4.53
N LEU A 40 -5.23 16.64 4.03
CA LEU A 40 -5.50 17.96 3.45
C LEU A 40 -6.40 17.89 2.22
N TYR A 41 -6.18 16.93 1.31
CA TYR A 41 -7.00 16.84 0.09
C TYR A 41 -8.41 16.30 0.33
N ARG A 42 -8.66 15.63 1.47
CA ARG A 42 -9.99 15.09 1.78
C ARG A 42 -11.04 16.17 1.99
N SER A 43 -10.66 17.33 2.56
CA SER A 43 -11.60 18.42 2.77
C SER A 43 -12.20 18.95 1.45
N PRO A 44 -11.43 19.39 0.44
CA PRO A 44 -11.99 19.79 -0.84
C PRO A 44 -12.70 18.64 -1.58
N LEU A 45 -12.18 17.41 -1.48
CA LEU A 45 -12.83 16.27 -2.09
C LEU A 45 -14.20 16.00 -1.47
N TYR A 46 -14.33 16.13 -0.15
CA TYR A 46 -15.59 15.97 0.57
C TYR A 46 -16.66 16.97 0.10
N GLN A 47 -16.28 18.22 -0.17
CA GLN A 47 -17.19 19.24 -0.71
C GLN A 47 -17.73 18.88 -2.10
N ILE A 48 -16.94 18.18 -2.92
CA ILE A 48 -17.37 17.73 -4.25
C ILE A 48 -18.29 16.51 -4.14
N LEU A 49 -17.93 15.53 -3.31
CA LEU A 49 -18.67 14.27 -3.21
C LEU A 49 -19.97 14.39 -2.40
N GLY A 50 -19.98 15.26 -1.42
CA GLY A 50 -21.01 15.30 -0.37
C GLY A 50 -20.99 14.05 0.52
N ASP A 51 -21.92 13.96 1.47
CA ASP A 51 -22.03 12.81 2.39
C ASP A 51 -22.30 11.51 1.64
N GLU A 52 -23.20 11.55 0.66
CA GLU A 52 -23.61 10.40 -0.14
C GLU A 52 -22.44 9.83 -0.97
N GLY A 53 -21.73 10.68 -1.71
CA GLY A 53 -20.59 10.25 -2.54
C GLY A 53 -19.43 9.72 -1.70
N ASN A 54 -19.19 10.29 -0.51
CA ASN A 54 -18.24 9.75 0.45
C ASN A 54 -18.68 8.39 0.99
N GLY A 55 -19.98 8.15 1.18
CA GLY A 55 -20.52 6.85 1.56
C GLY A 55 -20.26 5.78 0.49
N TYR A 56 -20.47 6.09 -0.77
CA TYR A 56 -20.19 5.18 -1.90
C TYR A 56 -18.69 4.90 -2.01
N TYR A 57 -17.87 5.94 -1.97
CA TYR A 57 -16.41 5.78 -1.98
C TYR A 57 -15.91 4.98 -0.77
N GLY A 58 -16.40 5.30 0.45
CA GLY A 58 -16.04 4.62 1.69
C GLY A 58 -16.34 3.13 1.66
N SER A 59 -17.53 2.76 1.15
CA SER A 59 -17.94 1.35 1.00
C SER A 59 -17.05 0.60 0.02
N ALA A 60 -16.77 1.19 -1.14
CA ALA A 60 -15.86 0.60 -2.13
C ALA A 60 -14.43 0.49 -1.58
N TYR A 61 -13.95 1.52 -0.90
CA TYR A 61 -12.61 1.58 -0.35
C TYR A 61 -12.40 0.59 0.81
N ALA A 62 -13.40 0.30 1.63
CA ALA A 62 -13.32 -0.69 2.70
C ALA A 62 -13.00 -2.09 2.15
N ILE A 63 -13.68 -2.50 1.08
CA ILE A 63 -13.40 -3.77 0.39
C ILE A 63 -12.03 -3.74 -0.28
N TYR A 64 -11.72 -2.66 -1.03
CA TYR A 64 -10.42 -2.49 -1.67
C TYR A 64 -9.26 -2.56 -0.67
N ALA A 65 -9.37 -1.86 0.47
CA ALA A 65 -8.34 -1.83 1.48
C ALA A 65 -8.07 -3.21 2.09
N MET A 66 -9.11 -3.99 2.35
CA MET A 66 -8.96 -5.38 2.81
C MET A 66 -8.23 -6.23 1.77
N VAL A 67 -8.67 -6.19 0.51
CA VAL A 67 -8.11 -7.03 -0.54
C VAL A 67 -6.65 -6.66 -0.84
N ILE A 68 -6.31 -5.37 -0.91
CA ILE A 68 -4.93 -4.92 -1.16
C ILE A 68 -3.99 -5.30 -0.02
N MET A 69 -4.45 -5.28 1.23
CA MET A 69 -3.68 -5.74 2.39
C MET A 69 -3.34 -7.23 2.28
N ILE A 70 -4.29 -8.03 1.86
CA ILE A 70 -4.09 -9.47 1.65
C ILE A 70 -3.14 -9.73 0.47
N ALA A 71 -3.36 -9.06 -0.65
CA ALA A 71 -2.67 -9.36 -1.89
C ALA A 71 -1.25 -8.78 -1.98
N THR A 72 -1.00 -7.60 -1.38
CA THR A 72 0.22 -6.84 -1.70
C THR A 72 0.99 -6.26 -0.52
N TYR A 73 0.34 -6.01 0.62
CA TYR A 73 0.95 -5.26 1.73
C TYR A 73 2.17 -5.96 2.37
N SER A 74 2.11 -7.28 2.48
CA SER A 74 3.19 -8.09 3.10
C SER A 74 4.44 -8.20 2.24
N ILE A 75 4.31 -7.94 0.94
CA ILE A 75 5.34 -8.24 -0.07
C ILE A 75 6.60 -7.39 0.10
N PRO A 76 6.54 -6.06 0.29
CA PRO A 76 7.75 -5.25 0.43
C PRO A 76 8.61 -5.71 1.60
N THR A 77 7.99 -6.02 2.73
CA THR A 77 8.69 -6.47 3.94
C THR A 77 9.30 -7.86 3.75
N ALA A 78 8.56 -8.80 3.19
CA ALA A 78 9.04 -10.16 2.94
C ALA A 78 10.20 -10.16 1.92
N VAL A 79 10.03 -9.47 0.79
CA VAL A 79 11.07 -9.35 -0.25
C VAL A 79 12.30 -8.67 0.32
N SER A 80 12.13 -7.53 1.00
CA SER A 80 13.25 -6.80 1.59
C SER A 80 14.06 -7.68 2.54
N LYS A 81 13.38 -8.40 3.46
CA LYS A 81 14.02 -9.29 4.43
C LYS A 81 14.77 -10.45 3.75
N LEU A 82 14.12 -11.16 2.83
CA LEU A 82 14.70 -12.34 2.17
C LEU A 82 15.85 -11.95 1.24
N VAL A 83 15.68 -10.91 0.46
CA VAL A 83 16.70 -10.41 -0.47
C VAL A 83 17.89 -9.82 0.29
N ALA A 84 17.65 -9.00 1.33
CA ALA A 84 18.72 -8.43 2.16
C ALA A 84 19.55 -9.52 2.84
N GLY A 85 18.91 -10.59 3.35
CA GLY A 85 19.61 -11.74 3.91
C GLY A 85 20.55 -12.40 2.92
N LYS A 86 20.14 -12.58 1.67
CA LYS A 86 20.99 -13.13 0.60
C LYS A 86 22.12 -12.20 0.19
N ILE A 87 21.85 -10.90 0.09
CA ILE A 87 22.86 -9.87 -0.20
C ILE A 87 23.92 -9.83 0.91
N ALA A 88 23.52 -9.92 2.18
CA ALA A 88 24.46 -9.94 3.32
C ALA A 88 25.41 -11.14 3.28
N MET A 89 24.99 -12.26 2.70
CA MET A 89 25.80 -13.46 2.47
C MET A 89 26.61 -13.42 1.16
N GLY A 90 26.53 -12.34 0.37
CA GLY A 90 27.15 -12.24 -0.96
C GLY A 90 26.45 -13.04 -2.07
N GLN A 91 25.26 -13.61 -1.79
CA GLN A 91 24.52 -14.49 -2.71
C GLN A 91 23.56 -13.68 -3.60
N TYR A 92 24.09 -12.86 -4.49
CA TYR A 92 23.31 -11.97 -5.36
C TYR A 92 22.46 -12.72 -6.39
N LYS A 93 22.94 -13.88 -6.89
CA LYS A 93 22.17 -14.76 -7.79
C LYS A 93 20.91 -15.29 -7.10
N SER A 94 21.03 -15.77 -5.85
CA SER A 94 19.89 -16.23 -5.04
C SER A 94 18.94 -15.08 -4.73
N ALA A 95 19.45 -13.90 -4.39
CA ALA A 95 18.66 -12.69 -4.18
C ALA A 95 17.82 -12.34 -5.43
N ARG A 96 18.39 -12.42 -6.62
CA ARG A 96 17.68 -12.20 -7.89
C ARG A 96 16.64 -13.29 -8.17
N ARG A 97 16.89 -14.56 -7.83
CA ARG A 97 15.89 -15.63 -7.96
C ARG A 97 14.70 -15.40 -7.03
N ILE A 98 14.92 -14.97 -5.78
CA ILE A 98 13.84 -14.60 -4.86
C ILE A 98 12.98 -13.48 -5.47
N TYR A 99 13.60 -12.46 -6.06
CA TYR A 99 12.86 -11.40 -6.74
C TYR A 99 11.97 -11.95 -7.86
N TYR A 100 12.46 -12.85 -8.73
CA TYR A 100 11.66 -13.45 -9.78
C TYR A 100 10.52 -14.35 -9.25
N CYS A 101 10.79 -15.17 -8.24
CA CYS A 101 9.74 -15.99 -7.61
C CYS A 101 8.64 -15.11 -7.02
N THR A 102 9.01 -14.01 -6.35
CA THR A 102 8.04 -13.08 -5.79
C THR A 102 7.28 -12.34 -6.89
N PHE A 103 7.95 -12.00 -7.99
CA PHE A 103 7.30 -11.38 -9.15
C PHE A 103 6.18 -12.29 -9.71
N ILE A 104 6.47 -13.58 -9.91
CA ILE A 104 5.47 -14.56 -10.37
C ILE A 104 4.32 -14.67 -9.36
N TYR A 105 4.64 -14.78 -8.07
CA TYR A 105 3.63 -14.81 -7.01
C TYR A 105 2.68 -13.60 -7.07
N VAL A 106 3.23 -12.40 -7.20
CA VAL A 106 2.44 -11.16 -7.25
C VAL A 106 1.59 -11.06 -8.50
N VAL A 107 2.11 -11.48 -9.65
CA VAL A 107 1.34 -11.49 -10.90
C VAL A 107 0.11 -12.39 -10.73
N ILE A 108 0.29 -13.58 -10.17
CA ILE A 108 -0.82 -14.52 -9.99
C ILE A 108 -1.78 -14.03 -8.89
N ALA A 109 -1.27 -13.76 -7.68
CA ALA A 109 -2.10 -13.37 -6.55
C ALA A 109 -2.79 -12.02 -6.77
N GLY A 110 -2.07 -11.04 -7.33
CA GLY A 110 -2.61 -9.72 -7.64
C GLY A 110 -3.66 -9.76 -8.75
N ALA A 111 -3.44 -10.56 -9.81
CA ALA A 111 -4.42 -10.74 -10.87
C ALA A 111 -5.70 -11.43 -10.36
N VAL A 112 -5.56 -12.52 -9.61
CA VAL A 112 -6.69 -13.23 -9.01
C VAL A 112 -7.48 -12.29 -8.07
N ALA A 113 -6.79 -11.56 -7.20
CA ALA A 113 -7.43 -10.62 -6.28
C ALA A 113 -8.16 -9.48 -7.03
N ALA A 114 -7.54 -8.91 -8.05
CA ALA A 114 -8.15 -7.87 -8.89
C ALA A 114 -9.39 -8.39 -9.64
N LEU A 115 -9.32 -9.59 -10.24
CA LEU A 115 -10.44 -10.21 -10.95
C LEU A 115 -11.61 -10.55 -9.99
N ILE A 116 -11.32 -11.14 -8.83
CA ILE A 116 -12.35 -11.43 -7.81
C ILE A 116 -13.02 -10.12 -7.37
N THR A 117 -12.24 -9.06 -7.15
CA THR A 117 -12.80 -7.76 -6.74
C THR A 117 -13.64 -7.13 -7.85
N TYR A 118 -13.18 -7.19 -9.10
CA TYR A 118 -13.87 -6.60 -10.24
C TYR A 118 -15.19 -7.31 -10.54
N PHE A 119 -15.17 -8.64 -10.67
CA PHE A 119 -16.37 -9.44 -11.00
C PHE A 119 -17.27 -9.62 -9.78
N GLY A 120 -16.72 -9.66 -8.56
CA GLY A 120 -17.47 -9.77 -7.32
C GLY A 120 -17.97 -8.43 -6.77
N ALA A 121 -17.71 -7.30 -7.44
CA ALA A 121 -18.01 -5.96 -6.92
C ALA A 121 -19.48 -5.81 -6.51
N GLU A 122 -20.41 -6.30 -7.29
CA GLU A 122 -21.85 -6.23 -6.99
C GLU A 122 -22.23 -7.00 -5.74
N TRP A 123 -21.59 -8.13 -5.48
CA TRP A 123 -21.81 -8.92 -4.26
C TRP A 123 -21.15 -8.26 -3.04
N PHE A 124 -19.94 -7.73 -3.18
CA PHE A 124 -19.21 -7.11 -2.07
C PHE A 124 -19.89 -5.86 -1.53
N VAL A 125 -20.46 -5.02 -2.39
CA VAL A 125 -21.16 -3.78 -2.02
C VAL A 125 -22.65 -3.83 -2.33
N SER A 126 -23.28 -5.01 -2.18
CA SER A 126 -24.70 -5.24 -2.45
C SER A 126 -25.65 -4.30 -1.69
N ASP A 127 -25.22 -3.81 -0.50
CA ASP A 127 -25.99 -2.86 0.31
C ASP A 127 -25.94 -1.42 -0.26
N GLN A 128 -24.97 -1.13 -1.12
CA GLN A 128 -24.79 0.16 -1.80
C GLN A 128 -24.45 -0.03 -3.27
N PRO A 129 -25.43 -0.28 -4.14
CA PRO A 129 -25.21 -0.55 -5.57
C PRO A 129 -24.45 0.57 -6.31
N ASN A 130 -24.61 1.82 -5.87
CA ASN A 130 -23.91 2.97 -6.44
C ASN A 130 -22.40 2.99 -6.14
N ALA A 131 -21.93 2.20 -5.17
CA ALA A 131 -20.50 2.02 -4.89
C ALA A 131 -19.79 1.04 -5.84
N VAL A 132 -20.55 0.23 -6.61
CA VAL A 132 -20.02 -0.79 -7.53
C VAL A 132 -19.06 -0.19 -8.54
N LEU A 133 -19.40 0.97 -9.14
CA LEU A 133 -18.55 1.62 -10.13
C LEU A 133 -17.18 1.99 -9.53
N SER A 134 -17.16 2.57 -8.34
CA SER A 134 -15.94 2.93 -7.63
C SER A 134 -15.09 1.70 -7.30
N LEU A 135 -15.70 0.60 -6.87
CA LEU A 135 -14.99 -0.65 -6.58
C LEU A 135 -14.41 -1.29 -7.85
N LYS A 136 -15.16 -1.29 -8.96
CA LYS A 136 -14.66 -1.77 -10.26
C LYS A 136 -13.47 -0.95 -10.77
N ILE A 137 -13.43 0.37 -10.52
CA ILE A 137 -12.28 1.24 -10.84
C ILE A 137 -11.08 0.97 -9.92
N LEU A 138 -11.32 0.68 -8.64
CA LEU A 138 -10.26 0.34 -7.69
C LEU A 138 -9.64 -1.05 -7.94
N ALA A 139 -10.39 -1.99 -8.50
CA ALA A 139 -9.94 -3.37 -8.65
C ALA A 139 -8.62 -3.54 -9.46
N PRO A 140 -8.43 -2.93 -10.63
CA PRO A 140 -7.15 -2.98 -11.36
C PRO A 140 -5.97 -2.41 -10.56
N THR A 141 -6.23 -1.46 -9.67
CA THR A 141 -5.20 -0.84 -8.83
C THR A 141 -4.56 -1.86 -7.88
N ILE A 142 -5.29 -2.89 -7.45
CA ILE A 142 -4.76 -3.98 -6.62
C ILE A 142 -3.61 -4.69 -7.35
N PHE A 143 -3.80 -5.01 -8.63
CA PHE A 143 -2.78 -5.64 -9.45
C PHE A 143 -1.54 -4.75 -9.64
N ILE A 144 -1.75 -3.47 -9.97
CA ILE A 144 -0.68 -2.50 -10.16
C ILE A 144 0.11 -2.26 -8.87
N SER A 145 -0.58 -2.22 -7.72
CA SER A 145 0.04 -2.07 -6.39
C SER A 145 1.01 -3.20 -6.07
N GLY A 146 0.75 -4.41 -6.56
CA GLY A 146 1.66 -5.55 -6.40
C GLY A 146 3.03 -5.29 -7.02
N PHE A 147 3.08 -4.73 -8.22
CA PHE A 147 4.36 -4.36 -8.85
C PHE A 147 5.08 -3.27 -8.07
N LEU A 148 4.35 -2.23 -7.67
CA LEU A 148 4.90 -1.17 -6.82
C LEU A 148 5.54 -1.74 -5.55
N ALA A 149 4.85 -2.69 -4.90
CA ALA A 149 5.30 -3.35 -3.69
C ALA A 149 6.61 -4.14 -3.88
N ILE A 150 6.72 -4.91 -4.97
CA ILE A 150 7.94 -5.69 -5.28
C ILE A 150 9.15 -4.76 -5.48
N PHE A 151 9.01 -3.73 -6.31
CA PHE A 151 10.12 -2.82 -6.61
C PHE A 151 10.54 -2.03 -5.37
N ARG A 152 9.60 -1.60 -4.53
CA ARG A 152 9.89 -0.98 -3.23
C ARG A 152 10.68 -1.93 -2.34
N GLY A 153 10.20 -3.16 -2.13
CA GLY A 153 10.87 -4.16 -1.30
C GLY A 153 12.25 -4.54 -1.81
N TYR A 154 12.41 -4.66 -3.11
CA TYR A 154 13.69 -4.98 -3.72
C TYR A 154 14.73 -3.86 -3.54
N LEU A 155 14.34 -2.60 -3.74
CA LEU A 155 15.23 -1.47 -3.51
C LEU A 155 15.55 -1.27 -2.02
N GLN A 156 14.60 -1.51 -1.13
CA GLN A 156 14.83 -1.48 0.33
C GLN A 156 15.86 -2.53 0.77
N ALA A 157 15.89 -3.70 0.13
CA ALA A 157 16.85 -4.75 0.42
C ALA A 157 18.32 -4.31 0.17
N TYR A 158 18.53 -3.34 -0.71
CA TYR A 158 19.84 -2.71 -0.95
C TYR A 158 20.14 -1.54 0.01
N ASN A 159 19.50 -1.52 1.19
CA ASN A 159 19.67 -0.49 2.22
C ASN A 159 19.42 0.94 1.70
N THR A 160 18.40 1.12 0.86
CA THR A 160 18.01 2.43 0.37
C THR A 160 16.51 2.63 0.51
N MET A 161 16.12 3.47 1.47
CA MET A 161 14.72 3.80 1.72
C MET A 161 14.26 5.04 0.93
N VAL A 162 15.20 5.87 0.47
CA VAL A 162 14.91 7.12 -0.23
C VAL A 162 14.00 6.95 -1.45
N PRO A 163 14.23 6.00 -2.38
CA PRO A 163 13.33 5.83 -3.53
C PRO A 163 11.91 5.44 -3.10
N THR A 164 11.78 4.59 -2.09
CA THR A 164 10.47 4.21 -1.54
C THR A 164 9.76 5.42 -0.95
N SER A 165 10.47 6.22 -0.14
CA SER A 165 9.93 7.42 0.49
C SER A 165 9.43 8.45 -0.54
N ILE A 166 10.22 8.73 -1.57
CA ILE A 166 9.82 9.65 -2.64
C ILE A 166 8.62 9.07 -3.41
N SER A 167 8.62 7.76 -3.72
CA SER A 167 7.50 7.14 -4.43
C SER A 167 6.19 7.21 -3.64
N GLN A 168 6.23 7.14 -2.30
CA GLN A 168 5.05 7.32 -1.44
C GLN A 168 4.51 8.74 -1.50
N ILE A 169 5.38 9.75 -1.48
CA ILE A 169 4.96 11.15 -1.60
C ILE A 169 4.34 11.41 -2.97
N ILE A 170 4.97 10.93 -4.06
CA ILE A 170 4.44 11.05 -5.42
C ILE A 170 3.07 10.37 -5.54
N GLU A 171 2.92 9.16 -4.97
CA GLU A 171 1.67 8.42 -4.91
C GLU A 171 0.56 9.26 -4.26
N GLN A 172 0.83 9.88 -3.12
CA GLN A 172 -0.15 10.70 -2.41
C GLN A 172 -0.47 12.00 -3.13
N LEU A 173 0.52 12.66 -3.71
CA LEU A 173 0.29 13.88 -4.50
C LEU A 173 -0.54 13.60 -5.75
N ALA A 174 -0.19 12.55 -6.49
CA ALA A 174 -0.94 12.16 -7.69
C ALA A 174 -2.37 11.73 -7.32
N ASN A 175 -2.54 10.95 -6.23
CA ASN A 175 -3.85 10.61 -5.71
C ASN A 175 -4.65 11.87 -5.36
N ALA A 176 -4.09 12.81 -4.61
CA ALA A 176 -4.76 14.03 -4.19
C ALA A 176 -5.25 14.87 -5.40
N VAL A 177 -4.35 15.12 -6.35
CA VAL A 177 -4.66 15.94 -7.52
C VAL A 177 -5.69 15.24 -8.42
N VAL A 178 -5.47 13.98 -8.75
CA VAL A 178 -6.35 13.26 -9.68
C VAL A 178 -7.70 12.96 -9.04
N SER A 179 -7.78 12.65 -7.73
CA SER A 179 -9.05 12.47 -7.03
C SER A 179 -9.93 13.70 -7.11
N ILE A 180 -9.37 14.88 -6.82
CA ILE A 180 -10.14 16.14 -6.86
C ILE A 180 -10.58 16.45 -8.30
N VAL A 181 -9.64 16.41 -9.25
CA VAL A 181 -9.91 16.76 -10.65
C VAL A 181 -10.90 15.78 -11.28
N ALA A 182 -10.67 14.47 -11.14
CA ALA A 182 -11.55 13.46 -11.72
C ALA A 182 -12.93 13.43 -11.05
N ALA A 183 -13.00 13.58 -9.71
CA ALA A 183 -14.28 13.69 -9.02
C ALA A 183 -15.09 14.89 -9.53
N TYR A 184 -14.47 16.05 -9.62
CA TYR A 184 -15.13 17.25 -10.15
C TYR A 184 -15.56 17.08 -11.61
N MET A 185 -14.68 16.59 -12.48
CA MET A 185 -14.99 16.44 -13.91
C MET A 185 -16.10 15.43 -14.18
N LEU A 186 -16.09 14.29 -13.46
CA LEU A 186 -17.10 13.25 -13.64
C LEU A 186 -18.44 13.59 -12.98
N ALA A 187 -18.43 14.36 -11.89
CA ALA A 187 -19.66 14.81 -11.23
C ALA A 187 -20.32 16.00 -11.94
N LYS A 188 -19.53 16.89 -12.58
CA LYS A 188 -19.98 18.12 -13.21
C LYS A 188 -21.17 18.01 -14.17
N PRO A 189 -21.33 16.94 -15.00
CA PRO A 189 -22.49 16.81 -15.89
C PRO A 189 -23.83 16.65 -15.15
N PHE A 190 -23.82 16.31 -13.87
CA PHE A 190 -25.00 16.02 -13.05
C PHE A 190 -25.27 17.16 -12.06
N ALA A 191 -26.56 17.40 -11.77
CA ALA A 191 -26.94 18.42 -10.81
C ALA A 191 -26.40 18.07 -9.40
N ALA A 192 -25.82 19.06 -8.73
CA ALA A 192 -25.28 18.88 -7.37
C ALA A 192 -26.38 18.37 -6.42
N GLY A 193 -26.04 17.42 -5.55
CA GLY A 193 -26.95 16.78 -4.60
C GLY A 193 -27.78 15.64 -5.19
N THR A 194 -27.59 15.27 -6.46
CA THR A 194 -28.22 14.08 -7.04
C THR A 194 -27.38 12.83 -6.83
N THR A 195 -28.02 11.67 -6.77
CA THR A 195 -27.35 10.36 -6.66
C THR A 195 -26.34 10.08 -7.77
N GLU A 196 -26.64 10.52 -8.99
CA GLU A 196 -25.69 10.42 -10.12
C GLU A 196 -24.45 11.28 -9.91
N HIS A 197 -24.61 12.52 -9.41
CA HIS A 197 -23.48 13.37 -9.02
C HIS A 197 -22.58 12.69 -7.99
N ALA A 198 -23.16 12.14 -6.92
CA ALA A 198 -22.46 11.44 -5.85
C ALA A 198 -21.74 10.18 -6.36
N LYS A 199 -22.40 9.36 -7.19
CA LYS A 199 -21.89 8.15 -7.80
C LYS A 199 -20.68 8.40 -8.70
N TYR A 200 -20.79 9.35 -9.65
CA TYR A 200 -19.70 9.66 -10.56
C TYR A 200 -18.59 10.43 -9.89
N GLY A 201 -18.89 11.26 -8.89
CA GLY A 201 -17.88 11.89 -8.04
C GLY A 201 -17.05 10.86 -7.28
N SER A 202 -17.70 9.85 -6.65
CA SER A 202 -17.02 8.77 -5.96
C SER A 202 -16.15 7.92 -6.91
N ALA A 203 -16.62 7.67 -8.13
CA ALA A 203 -15.86 7.00 -9.18
C ALA A 203 -14.59 7.77 -9.56
N GLY A 204 -14.69 9.09 -9.70
CA GLY A 204 -13.54 9.98 -9.94
C GLY A 204 -12.53 9.94 -8.81
N SER A 205 -12.98 9.92 -7.54
CA SER A 205 -12.10 9.72 -6.39
C SER A 205 -11.36 8.38 -6.45
N ALA A 206 -12.02 7.31 -6.87
CA ALA A 206 -11.42 6.00 -7.06
C ALA A 206 -10.31 6.02 -8.15
N MET A 207 -10.51 6.78 -9.24
CA MET A 207 -9.49 6.97 -10.28
C MET A 207 -8.23 7.63 -9.72
N GLY A 208 -8.37 8.56 -8.78
CA GLY A 208 -7.24 9.19 -8.11
C GLY A 208 -6.35 8.19 -7.37
N THR A 209 -6.96 7.23 -6.67
CA THR A 209 -6.21 6.14 -6.00
C THR A 209 -5.39 5.33 -7.02
N GLY A 210 -5.98 4.98 -8.17
CA GLY A 210 -5.27 4.29 -9.25
C GLY A 210 -4.12 5.11 -9.84
N ALA A 211 -4.37 6.40 -10.10
CA ALA A 211 -3.35 7.31 -10.62
C ALA A 211 -2.20 7.51 -9.63
N GLY A 212 -2.48 7.56 -8.33
CA GLY A 212 -1.48 7.60 -7.29
C GLY A 212 -0.53 6.42 -7.36
N VAL A 213 -1.07 5.20 -7.35
CA VAL A 213 -0.29 3.96 -7.45
C VAL A 213 0.54 3.93 -8.74
N LEU A 214 -0.05 4.32 -9.87
CA LEU A 214 0.67 4.42 -11.15
C LEU A 214 1.82 5.42 -11.08
N GLY A 215 1.61 6.61 -10.52
CA GLY A 215 2.65 7.61 -10.33
C GLY A 215 3.80 7.10 -9.47
N GLY A 216 3.49 6.45 -8.35
CA GLY A 216 4.46 5.79 -7.50
C GLY A 216 5.23 4.69 -8.22
N LEU A 217 4.54 3.87 -9.05
CA LEU A 217 5.14 2.79 -9.83
C LEU A 217 6.09 3.34 -10.90
N ILE A 218 5.69 4.34 -11.65
CA ILE A 218 6.53 4.97 -12.69
C ILE A 218 7.82 5.49 -12.06
N PHE A 219 7.73 6.19 -10.92
CA PHE A 219 8.90 6.70 -10.24
C PHE A 219 9.83 5.59 -9.73
N ILE A 220 9.28 4.54 -9.10
CA ILE A 220 10.09 3.46 -8.55
C ILE A 220 10.76 2.63 -9.65
N LEU A 221 10.10 2.45 -10.81
CA LEU A 221 10.68 1.83 -11.99
C LEU A 221 11.87 2.64 -12.53
N PHE A 222 11.73 3.96 -12.58
CA PHE A 222 12.83 4.87 -12.96
C PHE A 222 14.00 4.76 -11.98
N ALA A 223 13.74 4.76 -10.67
CA ALA A 223 14.76 4.58 -9.65
C ALA A 223 15.47 3.21 -9.76
N TYR A 224 14.71 2.15 -10.06
CA TYR A 224 15.22 0.82 -10.32
C TYR A 224 16.10 0.78 -11.58
N ALA A 225 15.64 1.36 -12.68
CA ALA A 225 16.37 1.41 -13.94
C ALA A 225 17.76 2.06 -13.79
N ARG A 226 17.84 3.16 -13.01
CA ARG A 226 19.13 3.80 -12.69
C ARG A 226 20.11 2.92 -11.92
N ARG A 227 19.61 2.03 -11.07
CA ARG A 227 20.43 1.14 -10.22
C ARG A 227 20.66 -0.24 -10.84
N ARG A 228 19.90 -0.59 -11.87
CA ARG A 228 19.93 -1.91 -12.51
C ARG A 228 21.33 -2.35 -12.95
N LYS A 229 22.13 -1.43 -13.49
CA LYS A 229 23.50 -1.74 -13.95
C LYS A 229 24.37 -2.25 -12.80
N GLY A 230 24.45 -1.53 -11.68
CA GLY A 230 25.25 -1.95 -10.52
C GLY A 230 24.71 -3.22 -9.85
N ILE A 231 23.37 -3.38 -9.77
CA ILE A 231 22.75 -4.63 -9.27
C ILE A 231 23.14 -5.81 -10.16
N MET A 232 23.08 -5.63 -11.49
CA MET A 232 23.39 -6.69 -12.44
C MET A 232 24.88 -7.07 -12.45
N GLU A 233 25.76 -6.10 -12.23
CA GLU A 233 27.18 -6.31 -12.06
C GLU A 233 27.47 -7.13 -10.79
N SER A 234 26.83 -6.82 -9.68
CA SER A 234 26.93 -7.62 -8.45
C SER A 234 26.45 -9.07 -8.66
N VAL A 235 25.38 -9.27 -9.43
CA VAL A 235 24.88 -10.62 -9.78
C VAL A 235 25.85 -11.35 -10.70
N LYS A 236 26.48 -10.65 -11.64
CA LYS A 236 27.44 -11.25 -12.59
C LYS A 236 28.74 -11.68 -11.90
N ASN A 237 29.20 -10.87 -10.93
CA ASN A 237 30.42 -11.11 -10.17
C ASN A 237 30.23 -12.08 -8.99
N ASP A 238 29.02 -12.58 -8.79
CA ASP A 238 28.71 -13.54 -7.73
C ASP A 238 29.30 -14.92 -8.07
N THR A 239 30.22 -15.38 -7.25
CA THR A 239 30.88 -16.69 -7.35
C THR A 239 30.29 -17.72 -6.39
N SER A 240 29.25 -17.35 -5.62
CA SER A 240 28.61 -18.26 -4.66
C SER A 240 27.99 -19.46 -5.38
N PRO A 241 28.11 -20.68 -4.79
CA PRO A 241 27.49 -21.85 -5.37
C PRO A 241 25.98 -21.69 -5.39
N ASP A 242 25.37 -22.01 -6.52
CA ASP A 242 23.95 -21.86 -6.77
C ASP A 242 23.19 -23.04 -6.18
N THR A 243 22.94 -22.95 -4.86
CA THR A 243 22.52 -24.09 -4.04
C THR A 243 21.01 -24.24 -3.86
N GLU A 244 20.22 -23.21 -4.23
CA GLU A 244 18.78 -23.22 -3.95
C GLU A 244 17.91 -23.32 -5.20
N SER A 245 17.08 -24.37 -5.26
CA SER A 245 16.11 -24.54 -6.35
C SER A 245 14.97 -23.52 -6.24
N TYR A 246 14.36 -23.18 -7.38
CA TYR A 246 13.20 -22.28 -7.44
C TYR A 246 12.04 -22.74 -6.55
N GLY A 247 11.75 -24.05 -6.49
CA GLY A 247 10.71 -24.60 -5.63
C GLY A 247 10.99 -24.41 -4.14
N LYS A 248 12.26 -24.54 -3.70
CA LYS A 248 12.65 -24.25 -2.31
C LYS A 248 12.48 -22.77 -1.99
N LEU A 249 12.92 -21.87 -2.89
CA LEU A 249 12.77 -20.44 -2.72
C LEU A 249 11.30 -20.02 -2.67
N PHE A 250 10.46 -20.59 -3.54
CA PHE A 250 9.02 -20.31 -3.54
C PHE A 250 8.36 -20.76 -2.23
N ARG A 251 8.73 -21.94 -1.69
CA ARG A 251 8.25 -22.39 -0.38
C ARG A 251 8.67 -21.44 0.74
N ILE A 252 9.91 -20.94 0.73
CA ILE A 252 10.40 -19.95 1.70
C ILE A 252 9.61 -18.65 1.61
N ILE A 253 9.32 -18.16 0.39
CA ILE A 253 8.52 -16.96 0.18
C ILE A 253 7.13 -17.16 0.77
N ILE A 254 6.43 -18.23 0.42
CA ILE A 254 5.09 -18.53 0.96
C ILE A 254 5.14 -18.62 2.48
N ALA A 255 6.07 -19.38 3.04
CA ALA A 255 6.21 -19.52 4.49
C ALA A 255 6.49 -18.19 5.21
N THR A 256 7.18 -17.25 4.55
CA THR A 256 7.46 -15.91 5.10
C THR A 256 6.27 -14.97 4.94
N VAL A 257 5.59 -15.01 3.80
CA VAL A 257 4.46 -14.11 3.47
C VAL A 257 3.20 -14.51 4.23
N THR A 258 2.91 -15.82 4.33
CA THR A 258 1.65 -16.32 4.90
C THR A 258 1.35 -15.81 6.32
N PRO A 259 2.28 -15.87 7.31
CA PRO A 259 2.00 -15.36 8.66
C PRO A 259 1.67 -13.86 8.66
N ILE A 260 2.38 -13.08 7.83
CA ILE A 260 2.17 -11.63 7.73
C ILE A 260 0.82 -11.33 7.10
N VAL A 261 0.43 -12.08 6.05
CA VAL A 261 -0.89 -11.97 5.41
C VAL A 261 -1.99 -12.35 6.40
N VAL A 262 -1.85 -13.46 7.13
CA VAL A 262 -2.86 -13.88 8.11
C VAL A 262 -3.06 -12.81 9.18
N ALA A 263 -1.98 -12.24 9.72
CA ALA A 263 -2.08 -11.14 10.69
C ALA A 263 -2.76 -9.91 10.08
N ALA A 264 -2.41 -9.55 8.84
CA ALA A 264 -3.04 -8.43 8.13
C ALA A 264 -4.52 -8.68 7.85
N VAL A 265 -4.91 -9.92 7.48
CA VAL A 265 -6.33 -10.30 7.27
C VAL A 265 -7.12 -10.13 8.56
N VAL A 266 -6.64 -10.71 9.67
CA VAL A 266 -7.34 -10.64 10.97
C VAL A 266 -7.60 -9.19 11.38
N TYR A 267 -6.63 -8.30 11.17
CA TYR A 267 -6.78 -6.89 11.51
C TYR A 267 -7.69 -6.12 10.54
N ASN A 268 -7.57 -6.34 9.23
CA ASN A 268 -8.24 -5.52 8.23
C ASN A 268 -9.61 -6.05 7.81
N VAL A 269 -9.94 -7.32 8.08
CA VAL A 269 -11.27 -7.88 7.79
C VAL A 269 -12.38 -7.25 8.64
N LEU A 270 -12.04 -6.67 9.79
CA LEU A 270 -13.00 -6.00 10.65
C LEU A 270 -13.67 -4.81 9.96
N THR A 271 -12.95 -4.03 9.17
CA THR A 271 -13.53 -2.86 8.49
C THR A 271 -14.68 -3.20 7.54
N PRO A 272 -14.58 -4.18 6.60
CA PRO A 272 -15.73 -4.63 5.82
C PRO A 272 -16.84 -5.28 6.65
N ILE A 273 -16.50 -5.97 7.73
CA ILE A 273 -17.50 -6.56 8.64
C ILE A 273 -18.28 -5.45 9.31
N ASP A 274 -17.62 -4.46 9.89
CA ASP A 274 -18.25 -3.29 10.52
C ASP A 274 -19.15 -2.55 9.52
N MET A 275 -18.69 -2.39 8.28
CA MET A 275 -19.49 -1.81 7.20
C MET A 275 -20.77 -2.63 6.97
N LYS A 276 -20.66 -3.95 6.83
CA LYS A 276 -21.82 -4.83 6.61
C LYS A 276 -22.79 -4.80 7.81
N VAL A 277 -22.27 -4.88 9.01
CA VAL A 277 -23.06 -4.79 10.24
C VAL A 277 -23.79 -3.45 10.30
N PHE A 278 -23.12 -2.34 10.01
CA PHE A 278 -23.74 -1.02 9.93
C PHE A 278 -24.93 -1.02 8.98
N TYR A 279 -24.76 -1.48 7.72
CA TYR A 279 -25.86 -1.49 6.75
C TYR A 279 -27.01 -2.40 7.17
N VAL A 280 -26.73 -3.59 7.71
CA VAL A 280 -27.77 -4.51 8.20
C VAL A 280 -28.57 -3.86 9.32
N VAL A 281 -27.92 -3.27 10.33
CA VAL A 281 -28.58 -2.64 11.48
C VAL A 281 -29.41 -1.43 11.07
N MET A 282 -28.90 -0.58 10.18
CA MET A 282 -29.62 0.61 9.71
C MET A 282 -30.83 0.23 8.85
N LYS A 283 -30.70 -0.81 8.02
CA LYS A 283 -31.81 -1.38 7.25
C LYS A 283 -32.90 -1.95 8.18
N MET A 284 -32.53 -2.62 9.26
CA MET A 284 -33.50 -3.11 10.27
C MET A 284 -34.23 -1.97 10.97
N LYS A 285 -33.63 -0.79 11.06
CA LYS A 285 -34.28 0.43 11.57
C LYS A 285 -35.18 1.14 10.55
N GLY A 286 -35.31 0.60 9.35
CA GLY A 286 -36.17 1.15 8.29
C GLY A 286 -35.54 2.29 7.49
N MET A 287 -34.21 2.51 7.59
CA MET A 287 -33.53 3.53 6.82
C MET A 287 -33.44 3.13 5.34
N ASP A 288 -33.57 4.11 4.45
CA ASP A 288 -33.39 3.89 3.03
C ASP A 288 -31.89 3.86 2.63
N SER A 289 -31.62 3.42 1.41
CA SER A 289 -30.24 3.27 0.91
C SER A 289 -29.48 4.59 0.83
N LEU A 290 -30.18 5.71 0.58
CA LEU A 290 -29.59 7.04 0.48
C LEU A 290 -29.18 7.57 1.87
N GLU A 291 -30.07 7.44 2.87
CA GLU A 291 -29.76 7.84 4.24
C GLU A 291 -28.59 7.04 4.81
N MET A 292 -28.59 5.71 4.58
CA MET A 292 -27.50 4.85 4.99
C MET A 292 -26.17 5.27 4.33
N ALA A 293 -26.18 5.61 3.05
CA ALA A 293 -24.97 6.08 2.36
C ALA A 293 -24.42 7.38 2.96
N LYS A 294 -25.30 8.36 3.24
CA LYS A 294 -24.92 9.63 3.89
C LYS A 294 -24.30 9.42 5.26
N LEU A 295 -24.94 8.63 6.11
CA LEU A 295 -24.41 8.32 7.46
C LEU A 295 -23.08 7.58 7.40
N TYR A 296 -22.94 6.62 6.49
CA TYR A 296 -21.67 5.91 6.31
C TYR A 296 -20.58 6.84 5.74
N GLY A 297 -20.95 7.80 4.91
CA GLY A 297 -20.06 8.82 4.38
C GLY A 297 -19.49 9.73 5.48
N ILE A 298 -20.33 10.18 6.42
CA ILE A 298 -19.89 10.93 7.59
C ILE A 298 -18.96 10.07 8.46
N TYR A 299 -19.32 8.83 8.73
CA TYR A 299 -18.51 7.90 9.51
C TYR A 299 -17.15 7.63 8.87
N SER A 300 -17.12 7.21 7.62
CA SER A 300 -15.89 6.80 6.92
C SER A 300 -15.05 7.99 6.45
N GLY A 301 -15.68 9.07 6.01
CA GLY A 301 -15.04 10.25 5.44
C GLY A 301 -14.54 11.28 6.46
N GLN A 302 -15.24 11.43 7.59
CA GLN A 302 -14.91 12.42 8.62
C GLN A 302 -14.44 11.77 9.91
N TYR A 303 -15.32 11.02 10.58
CA TYR A 303 -15.04 10.48 11.91
C TYR A 303 -13.81 9.57 11.93
N THR A 304 -13.78 8.55 11.07
CA THR A 304 -12.67 7.57 11.00
C THR A 304 -11.35 8.23 10.64
N VAL A 305 -11.37 9.23 9.78
CA VAL A 305 -10.16 9.98 9.37
C VAL A 305 -9.55 10.74 10.54
N LEU A 306 -10.39 11.47 11.29
CA LEU A 306 -9.93 12.26 12.42
C LEU A 306 -9.47 11.39 13.60
N THR A 307 -10.18 10.31 13.89
CA THR A 307 -9.81 9.40 14.99
C THR A 307 -8.58 8.56 14.70
N ASN A 308 -8.34 8.18 13.45
CA ASN A 308 -7.14 7.40 13.07
C ASN A 308 -5.88 8.25 12.90
N LEU A 309 -5.97 9.57 12.78
CA LEU A 309 -4.82 10.44 12.60
C LEU A 309 -3.80 10.36 13.76
N PRO A 310 -4.19 10.49 15.05
CA PRO A 310 -3.27 10.35 16.18
C PRO A 310 -2.60 8.97 16.23
N LEU A 311 -3.37 7.90 15.99
CA LEU A 311 -2.86 6.52 15.95
C LEU A 311 -1.84 6.34 14.82
N ALA A 312 -2.11 6.93 13.68
CA ALA A 312 -1.25 6.86 12.51
C ALA A 312 0.09 7.61 12.72
N ILE A 313 0.05 8.76 13.41
CA ILE A 313 1.25 9.51 13.78
C ILE A 313 2.05 8.71 14.82
N ALA A 314 1.41 8.21 15.87
CA ALA A 314 2.05 7.40 16.90
C ALA A 314 2.72 6.13 16.33
N ALA A 315 2.06 5.44 15.41
CA ALA A 315 2.64 4.27 14.72
C ALA A 315 3.89 4.64 13.90
N SER A 316 3.91 5.81 13.24
CA SER A 316 5.06 6.27 12.47
C SER A 316 6.26 6.60 13.35
N VAL A 317 6.01 7.18 14.52
CA VAL A 317 7.04 7.44 15.55
C VAL A 317 7.54 6.12 16.15
N GLY A 318 6.63 5.18 16.45
CA GLY A 318 6.98 3.87 16.99
C GLY A 318 7.94 3.08 16.11
N ILE A 319 7.75 3.09 14.79
CA ILE A 319 8.66 2.44 13.82
C ILE A 319 10.08 3.03 13.88
N ALA A 320 10.21 4.32 14.15
CA ALA A 320 11.51 4.99 14.26
C ALA A 320 12.28 4.59 15.54
N TYR A 321 11.60 4.08 16.57
CA TYR A 321 12.18 3.67 17.84
C TYR A 321 12.46 2.17 17.98
N ILE A 322 12.03 1.35 17.04
CA ILE A 322 12.38 -0.09 17.08
C ILE A 322 13.82 -0.23 16.63
N PRO A 323 14.77 -0.55 17.55
CA PRO A 323 16.15 -0.84 17.16
C PRO A 323 16.14 -2.10 16.30
N GLY A 324 16.80 -2.04 15.13
CA GLY A 324 16.97 -3.17 14.24
C GLY A 324 17.84 -4.26 14.86
#